data_afd8e1bbae2280384e0cf0c3a3358dc0
#
_entry.id   afd8e1bbae2280384e0cf0c3a3358dc0
#
_cell.length_a   1.000
_cell.length_b   1.000
_cell.length_c   1.000
_cell.angle_alpha   90.00
_cell.angle_beta   90.00
_cell.angle_gamma   90.00
#
_symmetry.space_group_name_H-M   'P 1'
#
loop_
_entity.id
_entity.type
_entity.pdbx_description
1 polymer ?
#
loop_
_entity_poly.entity_id
_entity_poly.type
_entity_poly.pdbx_seq_one_letter_code
_entity_poly.pdbx_strand_id
1 'polypeptide(L)'
;MAFKALFLAHAPDADKEKHRSVIETPKYYKLFVVLVKNQKEAIEVSKRYVKEEGIQSILLCPGFTHKDIAEIQEAVGENVGISVARGDGPSNRLALEIMKREGWFPGK
;
A
#
# COMPACT_ATOMS: atom_id res chain seq x y z
N MET A 1 23.66 2.72 -4.87
CA MET A 1 22.52 1.79 -4.66
C MET A 1 21.25 2.58 -4.43
N ALA A 2 20.16 2.10 -4.95
CA ALA A 2 18.87 2.80 -4.82
C ALA A 2 18.18 2.41 -3.51
N PHE A 3 17.49 3.39 -2.93
CA PHE A 3 16.53 3.13 -1.86
C PHE A 3 15.26 2.56 -2.50
N LYS A 4 14.84 1.39 -2.05
CA LYS A 4 13.71 0.67 -2.63
C LYS A 4 12.49 0.74 -1.73
N ALA A 5 11.42 1.30 -2.23
CA ALA A 5 10.19 1.48 -1.47
C ALA A 5 8.99 0.93 -2.24
N LEU A 6 7.96 0.54 -1.48
CA LEU A 6 6.70 0.05 -2.03
C LEU A 6 5.57 0.89 -1.46
N PHE A 7 4.72 1.41 -2.33
CA PHE A 7 3.48 2.06 -1.93
C PHE A 7 2.32 1.13 -2.22
N LEU A 8 1.52 0.82 -1.20
CA LEU A 8 0.32 -0.01 -1.31
C LEU A 8 -0.92 0.83 -1.07
N ALA A 9 -1.89 0.68 -1.95
CA ALA A 9 -3.18 1.34 -1.79
C ALA A 9 -4.31 0.36 -2.12
N HIS A 10 -5.47 0.58 -1.52
CA HIS A 10 -6.66 -0.23 -1.74
C HIS A 10 -7.50 0.30 -2.89
N ALA A 11 -8.05 -0.60 -3.69
CA ALA A 11 -9.13 -0.29 -4.61
C ALA A 11 -10.01 -1.55 -4.72
N PRO A 12 -11.35 -1.40 -4.70
CA PRO A 12 -12.23 -2.57 -4.68
C PRO A 12 -12.15 -3.45 -5.93
N ASP A 13 -11.74 -2.87 -7.04
CA ASP A 13 -11.60 -3.59 -8.31
C ASP A 13 -10.14 -3.81 -8.70
N ALA A 14 -9.21 -3.69 -7.76
CA ALA A 14 -7.79 -3.84 -8.06
C ALA A 14 -7.42 -5.26 -8.46
N ASP A 15 -6.48 -5.35 -9.39
CA ASP A 15 -5.82 -6.60 -9.75
C ASP A 15 -4.33 -6.34 -9.53
N LYS A 16 -3.77 -6.95 -8.49
CA LYS A 16 -2.39 -6.69 -8.10
C LYS A 16 -1.35 -7.09 -9.14
N GLU A 17 -1.74 -7.90 -10.11
CA GLU A 17 -0.83 -8.29 -11.20
C GLU A 17 -0.85 -7.30 -12.36
N LYS A 18 -1.95 -6.57 -12.51
CA LYS A 18 -2.12 -5.59 -13.58
C LYS A 18 -1.94 -4.15 -13.10
N HIS A 19 -2.44 -3.85 -11.90
CA HIS A 19 -2.47 -2.48 -11.39
C HIS A 19 -1.25 -2.23 -10.54
N ARG A 20 -0.10 -2.19 -11.19
CA ARG A 20 1.19 -1.97 -10.55
C ARG A 20 2.10 -1.20 -11.48
N SER A 21 3.07 -0.53 -10.90
CA SER A 21 4.00 0.29 -11.65
C SER A 21 5.31 0.42 -10.89
N VAL A 22 6.35 0.83 -11.57
CA VAL A 22 7.62 1.14 -10.94
C VAL A 22 8.16 2.44 -11.51
N ILE A 23 8.65 3.31 -10.64
CA ILE A 23 9.29 4.55 -11.00
C ILE A 23 10.70 4.49 -10.47
N GLU A 24 11.66 4.70 -11.34
CA GLU A 24 13.05 4.53 -10.97
C GLU A 24 13.87 5.73 -11.45
N THR A 25 14.57 6.39 -10.52
CA THR A 25 15.51 7.43 -10.91
C THR A 25 16.83 6.80 -11.33
N PRO A 26 17.70 7.52 -12.03
CA PRO A 26 18.95 6.91 -12.50
C PRO A 26 19.82 6.28 -11.42
N LYS A 27 19.73 6.77 -10.17
CA LYS A 27 20.69 6.34 -9.16
C LYS A 27 20.11 6.06 -7.77
N TYR A 28 19.18 6.90 -7.27
CA TYR A 28 18.88 6.92 -5.86
C TYR A 28 17.59 6.25 -5.42
N TYR A 29 16.58 6.17 -6.27
CA TYR A 29 15.26 5.76 -5.81
C TYR A 29 14.57 4.78 -6.76
N LYS A 30 14.00 3.73 -6.20
CA LYS A 30 13.16 2.81 -6.96
C LYS A 30 11.88 2.61 -6.17
N LEU A 31 10.78 3.15 -6.69
CA LEU A 31 9.48 3.12 -6.05
C LEU A 31 8.54 2.20 -6.81
N PHE A 32 8.07 1.17 -6.13
CA PHE A 32 7.03 0.29 -6.66
C PHE A 32 5.69 0.76 -6.14
N VAL A 33 4.66 0.72 -6.97
CA VAL A 33 3.28 1.05 -6.58
C VAL A 33 2.41 -0.13 -6.96
N VAL A 34 1.61 -0.62 -6.03
CA VAL A 34 0.71 -1.75 -6.28
C VAL A 34 -0.64 -1.45 -5.65
N LEU A 35 -1.72 -1.69 -6.40
CA LEU A 35 -3.06 -1.59 -5.87
C LEU A 35 -3.54 -2.99 -5.48
N VAL A 36 -4.13 -3.09 -4.30
CA VAL A 36 -4.62 -4.37 -3.77
C VAL A 36 -6.09 -4.26 -3.40
N LYS A 37 -6.78 -5.37 -3.40
CA LYS A 37 -8.22 -5.44 -3.14
C LYS A 37 -8.55 -5.51 -1.65
N ASN A 38 -7.69 -6.16 -0.87
CA ASN A 38 -7.96 -6.42 0.54
C ASN A 38 -6.67 -6.64 1.31
N GLN A 39 -6.81 -6.84 2.61
CA GLN A 39 -5.67 -7.02 3.51
C GLN A 39 -4.85 -8.28 3.18
N LYS A 40 -5.52 -9.35 2.79
CA LYS A 40 -4.81 -10.59 2.44
C LYS A 40 -3.84 -10.35 1.29
N GLU A 41 -4.31 -9.64 0.25
CA GLU A 41 -3.45 -9.29 -0.89
C GLU A 41 -2.33 -8.34 -0.49
N ALA A 42 -2.61 -7.39 0.41
CA ALA A 42 -1.59 -6.48 0.89
C ALA A 42 -0.44 -7.23 1.58
N ILE A 43 -0.77 -8.23 2.38
CA ILE A 43 0.23 -9.07 3.04
C ILE A 43 1.02 -9.87 2.01
N GLU A 44 0.35 -10.50 1.05
CA GLU A 44 0.99 -11.27 0.00
C GLU A 44 1.98 -10.42 -0.82
N VAL A 45 1.53 -9.25 -1.25
CA VAL A 45 2.35 -8.34 -2.06
C VAL A 45 3.53 -7.83 -1.25
N SER A 46 3.32 -7.46 0.01
CA SER A 46 4.39 -7.00 0.88
C SER A 46 5.49 -8.05 1.02
N LYS A 47 5.11 -9.27 1.32
CA LYS A 47 6.07 -10.38 1.47
C LYS A 47 6.81 -10.65 0.16
N ARG A 48 6.08 -10.67 -0.93
CA ARG A 48 6.67 -10.98 -2.24
C ARG A 48 7.68 -9.91 -2.66
N TYR A 49 7.32 -8.65 -2.52
CA TYR A 49 8.22 -7.56 -2.93
C TYR A 49 9.44 -7.44 -2.02
N VAL A 50 9.29 -7.70 -0.73
CA VAL A 50 10.45 -7.74 0.17
C VAL A 50 11.41 -8.86 -0.25
N LYS A 51 10.86 -10.03 -0.54
CA LYS A 51 11.67 -11.20 -0.92
C LYS A 51 12.30 -11.04 -2.31
N GLU A 52 11.51 -10.64 -3.30
CA GLU A 52 11.95 -10.65 -4.70
C GLU A 52 12.63 -9.35 -5.13
N GLU A 53 12.20 -8.23 -4.59
CA GLU A 53 12.70 -6.92 -5.00
C GLU A 53 13.62 -6.26 -3.97
N GLY A 54 13.65 -6.78 -2.77
CA GLY A 54 14.48 -6.21 -1.72
C GLY A 54 13.94 -4.90 -1.15
N ILE A 55 12.63 -4.76 -1.05
CA ILE A 55 11.99 -3.57 -0.52
C ILE A 55 12.46 -3.27 0.90
N GLN A 56 12.80 -2.02 1.16
CA GLN A 56 13.32 -1.55 2.44
C GLN A 56 12.31 -0.75 3.24
N SER A 57 11.29 -0.19 2.56
CA SER A 57 10.27 0.62 3.20
C SER A 57 8.94 0.43 2.49
N ILE A 58 7.87 0.34 3.27
CA ILE A 58 6.51 0.22 2.72
C ILE A 58 5.69 1.39 3.25
N LEU A 59 5.02 2.09 2.33
CA LEU A 59 4.09 3.15 2.66
C LEU A 59 2.68 2.68 2.33
N LEU A 60 1.78 2.77 3.30
CA LEU A 60 0.40 2.33 3.17
C LEU A 60 -0.53 3.53 3.03
N CYS A 61 -1.60 3.38 2.25
CA CYS A 61 -2.59 4.44 2.12
C CYS A 61 -3.39 4.58 3.43
N PRO A 62 -4.14 5.67 3.63
CA PRO A 62 -4.88 5.88 4.90
C PRO A 62 -5.96 4.85 5.19
N GLY A 63 -6.29 3.98 4.22
CA GLY A 63 -7.31 2.95 4.40
C GLY A 63 -6.88 1.76 5.25
N PHE A 64 -5.62 1.68 5.65
CA PHE A 64 -5.13 0.59 6.50
C PHE A 64 -5.34 0.92 7.97
N THR A 65 -5.89 -0.04 8.73
CA THR A 65 -6.10 0.12 10.18
C THR A 65 -4.80 -0.17 10.93
N HIS A 66 -4.77 0.18 12.21
CA HIS A 66 -3.60 -0.14 13.04
C HIS A 66 -3.32 -1.65 13.09
N LYS A 67 -4.37 -2.45 13.11
CA LYS A 67 -4.24 -3.90 13.08
C LYS A 67 -3.62 -4.36 11.76
N ASP A 68 -4.10 -3.79 10.65
CA ASP A 68 -3.57 -4.10 9.32
C ASP A 68 -2.07 -3.80 9.24
N ILE A 69 -1.67 -2.64 9.76
CA ILE A 69 -0.27 -2.23 9.77
C ILE A 69 0.57 -3.21 10.56
N ALA A 70 0.09 -3.60 11.74
CA ALA A 70 0.81 -4.55 12.61
C ALA A 70 0.97 -5.91 11.93
N GLU A 71 -0.06 -6.37 11.23
CA GLU A 71 -0.01 -7.64 10.52
C GLU A 71 1.03 -7.63 9.39
N ILE A 72 1.11 -6.51 8.67
CA ILE A 72 2.09 -6.37 7.61
C ILE A 72 3.50 -6.33 8.19
N GLN A 73 3.71 -5.57 9.28
CA GLN A 73 5.01 -5.49 9.95
C GLN A 73 5.47 -6.88 10.41
N GLU A 74 4.56 -7.65 10.97
CA GLU A 74 4.87 -9.01 11.42
C GLU A 74 5.23 -9.91 10.24
N ALA A 75 4.52 -9.76 9.13
CA ALA A 75 4.75 -10.59 7.94
C ALA A 75 6.09 -10.32 7.27
N VAL A 76 6.57 -9.08 7.27
CA VAL A 76 7.81 -8.71 6.57
C VAL A 76 9.03 -8.62 7.49
N GLY A 77 8.83 -8.61 8.81
CA GLY A 77 9.93 -8.57 9.76
C GLY A 77 10.38 -7.17 10.11
N GLU A 78 11.37 -7.10 11.02
CA GLU A 78 11.80 -5.83 11.61
C GLU A 78 12.72 -4.99 10.73
N ASN A 79 13.25 -5.56 9.66
CA ASN A 79 14.20 -4.85 8.80
C ASN A 79 13.53 -4.05 7.68
N VAL A 80 12.22 -4.03 7.65
CA VAL A 80 11.45 -3.26 6.68
C VAL A 80 10.64 -2.21 7.44
N GLY A 81 10.84 -0.95 7.12
CA GLY A 81 10.08 0.13 7.74
C GLY A 81 8.67 0.18 7.18
N ILE A 82 7.67 0.35 8.06
CA ILE A 82 6.28 0.48 7.65
C ILE A 82 5.78 1.85 8.07
N SER A 83 5.27 2.61 7.11
CA SER A 83 4.65 3.91 7.38
C SER A 83 3.26 3.92 6.78
N VAL A 84 2.37 4.72 7.34
CA VAL A 84 1.03 4.91 6.80
C VAL A 84 0.85 6.38 6.48
N ALA A 85 0.23 6.65 5.33
CA ALA A 85 -0.06 8.02 4.95
C ALA A 85 -1.09 8.59 5.92
N ARG A 86 -0.86 9.82 6.34
CA ARG A 86 -1.71 10.46 7.32
C ARG A 86 -3.06 10.81 6.71
N GLY A 87 -4.13 10.33 7.34
CA GLY A 87 -5.49 10.65 6.92
C GLY A 87 -6.04 11.76 7.81
N ASP A 88 -5.91 13.00 7.37
CA ASP A 88 -6.43 14.14 8.13
C ASP A 88 -7.96 14.12 8.09
N GLY A 89 -8.59 14.31 9.26
CA GLY A 89 -10.02 14.15 9.43
C GLY A 89 -10.91 14.80 8.37
N PRO A 90 -10.84 16.12 8.19
CA PRO A 90 -11.69 16.80 7.19
C PRO A 90 -11.41 16.33 5.77
N SER A 91 -10.14 16.19 5.41
CA SER A 91 -9.75 15.75 4.06
C SER A 91 -10.13 14.29 3.82
N ASN A 92 -9.92 13.44 4.82
CA ASN A 92 -10.26 12.03 4.72
C ASN A 92 -11.76 11.83 4.57
N ARG A 93 -12.56 12.66 5.25
CA ARG A 93 -14.01 12.61 5.11
C ARG A 93 -14.45 12.90 3.69
N LEU A 94 -13.85 13.90 3.05
CA LEU A 94 -14.14 14.22 1.65
C LEU A 94 -13.80 13.05 0.73
N ALA A 95 -12.64 12.43 0.94
CA ALA A 95 -12.23 11.27 0.16
C ALA A 95 -13.22 10.12 0.31
N LEU A 96 -13.65 9.83 1.55
CA LEU A 96 -14.60 8.75 1.81
C LEU A 96 -15.97 9.02 1.18
N GLU A 97 -16.43 10.27 1.20
CA GLU A 97 -17.68 10.66 0.55
C GLU A 97 -17.63 10.40 -0.96
N ILE A 98 -16.51 10.75 -1.58
CA ILE A 98 -16.32 10.53 -3.02
C ILE A 98 -16.27 9.02 -3.31
N MET A 99 -15.51 8.27 -2.55
CA MET A 99 -15.42 6.82 -2.71
C MET A 99 -16.78 6.16 -2.60
N LYS A 100 -17.56 6.57 -1.59
CA LYS A 100 -18.91 6.05 -1.38
C LYS A 100 -19.82 6.36 -2.57
N ARG A 101 -19.76 7.59 -3.07
CA ARG A 101 -20.55 8.01 -4.23
C ARG A 101 -20.17 7.20 -5.47
N GLU A 102 -18.87 6.86 -5.62
CA GLU A 102 -18.36 6.11 -6.75
C GLU A 102 -18.49 4.60 -6.60
N GLY A 103 -19.14 4.15 -5.54
CA GLY A 103 -19.46 2.73 -5.39
C GLY A 103 -18.39 1.86 -4.73
N TRP A 104 -17.44 2.47 -4.04
CA TRP A 104 -16.35 1.71 -3.39
C TRP A 104 -16.83 0.81 -2.25
N PHE A 105 -17.96 1.15 -1.63
CA PHE A 105 -18.48 0.40 -0.48
C PHE A 105 -19.91 -0.07 -0.75
N PRO A 106 -20.10 -1.02 -1.68
CA PRO A 106 -21.45 -1.50 -2.01
C PRO A 106 -22.10 -2.12 -0.78
N GLY A 107 -23.38 -1.82 -0.58
CA GLY A 107 -24.16 -2.31 0.57
C GLY A 107 -23.99 -1.48 1.83
N LYS A 108 -23.32 -0.35 1.76
CA LYS A 108 -23.10 0.52 2.92
C LYS A 108 -23.94 1.77 2.90
#